data_9dd160a1d93b9cf331b7b8dacf976958
#
_entry.id   9dd160a1d93b9cf331b7b8dacf976958
#
_cell.length_a   1.000
_cell.length_b   1.000
_cell.length_c   1.000
_cell.angle_alpha   90.00
_cell.angle_beta   90.00
_cell.angle_gamma   90.00
#
_symmetry.space_group_name_H-M   'P 1'
#
loop_
_entity.id
_entity.type
_entity.pdbx_description
1 polymer ?
#
loop_
_entity_poly.entity_id
_entity_poly.type
_entity_poly.pdbx_seq_one_letter_code
_entity_poly.pdbx_strand_id
1 'polypeptide(L)'
;DVSGFTYDPMLAHYCRDRKLPVCVMHARGDPETMQQDPRYDDVLLDVYDFLAAQVAMLEEMGIPRARIIVDPGIGFGKTIEHNLTLLRDVALFHGIGCPVLVGASRKGFIGKISGVETSAERVSGSVAVAQAVAAQGVQIVRVHDVSATAQALAMWRAISKGSFP
;
A
#
# COMPACT_ATOMS: atom_id res chain seq x y z
N ASP A 1 -3.98 -10.02 2.20
CA ASP A 1 -2.92 -10.95 2.64
C ASP A 1 -1.55 -10.30 2.43
N VAL A 2 -0.72 -10.32 3.46
CA VAL A 2 0.60 -9.65 3.47
C VAL A 2 1.70 -10.44 2.77
N SER A 3 1.45 -11.71 2.43
CA SER A 3 2.41 -12.56 1.71
C SER A 3 2.22 -12.53 0.19
N GLY A 4 1.23 -11.78 -0.32
CA GLY A 4 0.85 -11.84 -1.73
C GLY A 4 0.26 -13.18 -2.16
N PHE A 5 -0.38 -13.90 -1.25
CA PHE A 5 -0.93 -15.25 -1.45
C PHE A 5 0.12 -16.34 -1.69
N THR A 6 1.36 -16.12 -1.23
CA THR A 6 2.43 -17.11 -1.38
C THR A 6 2.57 -18.04 -0.17
N TYR A 7 2.03 -17.66 0.99
CA TYR A 7 2.20 -18.40 2.25
C TYR A 7 1.21 -19.57 2.39
N ASP A 8 -0.08 -19.33 2.10
CA ASP A 8 -1.12 -20.35 2.18
C ASP A 8 -1.81 -20.52 0.81
N PRO A 9 -1.52 -21.63 0.09
CA PRO A 9 -2.10 -21.89 -1.22
C PRO A 9 -3.62 -22.08 -1.19
N MET A 10 -4.22 -22.42 -0.03
CA MET A 10 -5.66 -22.62 0.10
C MET A 10 -6.43 -21.32 0.31
N LEU A 11 -5.75 -20.24 0.73
CA LEU A 11 -6.41 -18.97 1.03
C LEU A 11 -7.14 -18.39 -0.19
N ALA A 12 -6.53 -18.44 -1.37
CA ALA A 12 -7.13 -17.94 -2.60
C ALA A 12 -8.39 -18.73 -2.96
N HIS A 13 -8.36 -20.06 -2.85
CA HIS A 13 -9.54 -20.92 -3.07
C HIS A 13 -10.67 -20.59 -2.09
N TYR A 14 -10.35 -20.42 -0.82
CA TYR A 14 -11.34 -20.03 0.20
C TYR A 14 -12.00 -18.68 -0.14
N CYS A 15 -11.19 -17.67 -0.50
CA CYS A 15 -11.70 -16.35 -0.86
C CYS A 15 -12.57 -16.39 -2.13
N ARG A 16 -12.17 -17.17 -3.13
CA ARG A 16 -12.96 -17.40 -4.35
C ARG A 16 -14.33 -17.96 -4.01
N ASP A 17 -14.37 -19.08 -3.28
CA ASP A 17 -15.59 -19.84 -2.99
C ASP A 17 -16.58 -19.02 -2.13
N ARG A 18 -16.06 -18.20 -1.23
CA ARG A 18 -16.85 -17.28 -0.39
C ARG A 18 -17.11 -15.93 -1.05
N LYS A 19 -16.64 -15.71 -2.28
CA LYS A 19 -16.79 -14.46 -3.03
C LYS A 19 -16.27 -13.23 -2.27
N LEU A 20 -15.20 -13.39 -1.47
CA LEU A 20 -14.61 -12.31 -0.68
C LEU A 20 -13.77 -11.37 -1.55
N PRO A 21 -13.73 -10.05 -1.26
CA PRO A 21 -12.70 -9.18 -1.78
C PRO A 21 -11.35 -9.56 -1.15
N VAL A 22 -10.28 -9.40 -1.91
CA VAL A 22 -8.92 -9.73 -1.48
C VAL A 22 -7.99 -8.54 -1.67
N CYS A 23 -7.05 -8.37 -0.74
CA CYS A 23 -5.95 -7.42 -0.90
C CYS A 23 -4.65 -8.23 -1.02
N VAL A 24 -3.99 -8.11 -2.17
CA VAL A 24 -2.67 -8.68 -2.41
C VAL A 24 -1.60 -7.64 -2.16
N MET A 25 -0.64 -7.95 -1.28
CA MET A 25 0.43 -7.03 -0.91
C MET A 25 1.79 -7.60 -1.33
N HIS A 26 2.68 -6.72 -1.79
CA HIS A 26 4.07 -7.07 -2.01
C HIS A 26 4.86 -7.02 -0.70
N ALA A 27 5.49 -8.14 -0.34
CA ALA A 27 6.52 -8.23 0.69
C ALA A 27 7.73 -9.00 0.14
N ARG A 28 8.94 -8.68 0.63
CA ARG A 28 10.16 -9.39 0.25
C ARG A 28 10.90 -9.84 1.50
N GLY A 29 11.19 -11.14 1.57
CA GLY A 29 11.81 -11.77 2.75
C GLY A 29 10.83 -12.06 3.88
N ASP A 30 11.31 -12.78 4.88
CA ASP A 30 10.55 -13.11 6.07
C ASP A 30 10.43 -11.91 7.01
N PRO A 31 9.35 -11.80 7.81
CA PRO A 31 9.15 -10.68 8.73
C PRO A 31 10.33 -10.37 9.65
N GLU A 32 11.09 -11.39 10.04
CA GLU A 32 12.24 -11.25 10.95
C GLU A 32 13.50 -10.73 10.25
N THR A 33 13.68 -10.99 8.95
CA THR A 33 14.91 -10.70 8.20
C THR A 33 14.72 -9.69 7.07
N MET A 34 13.48 -9.38 6.69
CA MET A 34 13.14 -8.58 5.51
C MET A 34 13.76 -7.17 5.49
N GLN A 35 14.23 -6.65 6.61
CA GLN A 35 14.84 -5.32 6.72
C GLN A 35 16.38 -5.36 6.68
N GLN A 36 17.01 -6.54 6.61
CA GLN A 36 18.47 -6.68 6.80
C GLN A 36 19.31 -6.36 5.57
N ASP A 37 18.80 -6.33 4.39
CA ASP A 37 19.44 -5.87 3.13
C ASP A 37 18.48 -6.08 1.95
N PRO A 38 17.35 -5.36 1.88
CA PRO A 38 16.42 -5.54 0.76
C PRO A 38 17.03 -4.96 -0.51
N ARG A 39 17.21 -5.82 -1.54
CA ARG A 39 17.77 -5.44 -2.84
C ARG A 39 16.73 -5.54 -3.94
N TYR A 40 16.71 -4.55 -4.81
CA TYR A 40 15.88 -4.46 -6.01
C TYR A 40 16.75 -3.96 -7.16
N ASP A 41 16.48 -4.41 -8.36
CA ASP A 41 17.07 -3.82 -9.56
C ASP A 41 16.40 -2.47 -9.85
N ASP A 42 15.05 -2.47 -9.84
CA ASP A 42 14.21 -1.28 -9.81
C ASP A 42 13.01 -1.58 -8.90
N VAL A 43 12.97 -0.95 -7.72
CA VAL A 43 11.93 -1.25 -6.73
C VAL A 43 10.52 -0.96 -7.24
N LEU A 44 10.34 0.04 -8.10
CA LEU A 44 9.03 0.40 -8.62
C LEU A 44 8.53 -0.64 -9.62
N LEU A 45 9.39 -1.04 -10.56
CA LEU A 45 9.06 -2.03 -11.57
C LEU A 45 8.97 -3.44 -10.98
N ASP A 46 9.90 -3.83 -10.12
CA ASP A 46 9.89 -5.15 -9.46
C ASP A 46 8.59 -5.37 -8.65
N VAL A 47 8.13 -4.33 -7.92
CA VAL A 47 6.88 -4.39 -7.16
C VAL A 47 5.66 -4.38 -8.08
N TYR A 48 5.70 -3.60 -9.17
CA TYR A 48 4.63 -3.59 -10.16
C TYR A 48 4.45 -4.96 -10.81
N ASP A 49 5.55 -5.55 -11.31
CA ASP A 49 5.53 -6.84 -12.00
C ASP A 49 5.06 -7.96 -11.08
N PHE A 50 5.53 -7.96 -9.81
CA PHE A 50 5.04 -8.90 -8.81
C PHE A 50 3.51 -8.79 -8.61
N LEU A 51 3.00 -7.58 -8.39
CA LEU A 51 1.57 -7.38 -8.15
C LEU A 51 0.74 -7.73 -9.39
N ALA A 52 1.22 -7.38 -10.59
CA ALA A 52 0.55 -7.73 -11.84
C ALA A 52 0.48 -9.26 -12.04
N ALA A 53 1.57 -9.97 -11.76
CA ALA A 53 1.60 -11.44 -11.83
C ALA A 53 0.65 -12.08 -10.81
N GLN A 54 0.61 -11.59 -9.57
CA GLN A 54 -0.30 -12.10 -8.55
C GLN A 54 -1.78 -11.83 -8.89
N VAL A 55 -2.09 -10.66 -9.47
CA VAL A 55 -3.45 -10.37 -9.95
C VAL A 55 -3.84 -11.35 -11.05
N ALA A 56 -2.96 -11.60 -12.03
CA ALA A 56 -3.22 -12.57 -13.11
C ALA A 56 -3.48 -13.98 -12.55
N MET A 57 -2.65 -14.44 -11.61
CA MET A 57 -2.82 -15.73 -10.94
C MET A 57 -4.19 -15.81 -10.22
N LEU A 58 -4.58 -14.78 -9.47
CA LEU A 58 -5.87 -14.75 -8.77
C LEU A 58 -7.06 -14.76 -9.74
N GLU A 59 -6.95 -14.10 -10.90
CA GLU A 59 -7.96 -14.14 -11.95
C GLU A 59 -8.08 -15.54 -12.57
N GLU A 60 -6.96 -16.20 -12.86
CA GLU A 60 -6.94 -17.59 -13.35
C GLU A 60 -7.58 -18.56 -12.34
N MET A 61 -7.44 -18.30 -11.05
CA MET A 61 -8.09 -19.05 -9.98
C MET A 61 -9.59 -18.73 -9.84
N GLY A 62 -10.13 -17.76 -10.59
CA GLY A 62 -11.54 -17.40 -10.61
C GLY A 62 -11.95 -16.28 -9.67
N ILE A 63 -11.01 -15.48 -9.14
CA ILE A 63 -11.30 -14.25 -8.40
C ILE A 63 -11.34 -13.09 -9.40
N PRO A 64 -12.51 -12.48 -9.67
CA PRO A 64 -12.59 -11.39 -10.65
C PRO A 64 -11.80 -10.15 -10.18
N ARG A 65 -11.15 -9.47 -11.12
CA ARG A 65 -10.33 -8.25 -10.87
C ARG A 65 -11.05 -7.19 -10.02
N ALA A 66 -12.35 -7.03 -10.21
CA ALA A 66 -13.18 -6.10 -9.43
C ALA A 66 -13.22 -6.40 -7.91
N ARG A 67 -12.74 -7.57 -7.48
CA ARG A 67 -12.61 -7.95 -6.07
C ARG A 67 -11.17 -7.98 -5.58
N ILE A 68 -10.20 -7.57 -6.40
CA ILE A 68 -8.78 -7.57 -6.06
C ILE A 68 -8.35 -6.13 -5.79
N ILE A 69 -7.67 -5.92 -4.66
CA ILE A 69 -7.01 -4.69 -4.25
C ILE A 69 -5.51 -4.96 -4.24
N VAL A 70 -4.68 -4.02 -4.69
CA VAL A 70 -3.22 -4.13 -4.66
C VAL A 70 -2.62 -3.19 -3.63
N ASP A 71 -1.60 -3.66 -2.89
CA ASP A 71 -0.83 -2.87 -1.91
C ASP A 71 0.67 -3.01 -2.23
N PRO A 72 1.40 -1.93 -2.54
CA PRO A 72 2.83 -1.98 -2.80
C PRO A 72 3.69 -2.36 -1.59
N GLY A 73 3.08 -2.50 -0.40
CA GLY A 73 3.76 -3.02 0.79
C GLY A 73 4.83 -2.09 1.34
N ILE A 74 4.50 -0.82 1.57
CA ILE A 74 5.42 0.15 2.19
C ILE A 74 5.97 -0.39 3.51
N GLY A 75 7.32 -0.43 3.65
CA GLY A 75 7.98 -0.91 4.88
C GLY A 75 8.09 -2.44 5.02
N PHE A 76 7.74 -3.22 4.00
CA PHE A 76 7.90 -4.67 3.99
C PHE A 76 9.04 -5.07 3.04
N GLY A 77 10.23 -5.32 3.60
CA GLY A 77 11.44 -5.63 2.83
C GLY A 77 11.88 -4.46 1.93
N LYS A 78 11.95 -3.24 2.48
CA LYS A 78 12.25 -2.00 1.72
C LYS A 78 13.05 -1.02 2.56
N THR A 79 14.06 -0.40 1.95
CA THR A 79 14.80 0.73 2.55
C THR A 79 13.92 1.99 2.61
N ILE A 80 14.42 3.06 3.21
CA ILE A 80 13.72 4.36 3.21
C ILE A 80 13.57 4.87 1.79
N GLU A 81 14.63 4.80 1.00
CA GLU A 81 14.68 5.25 -0.39
C GLU A 81 13.68 4.46 -1.25
N HIS A 82 13.61 3.13 -1.07
CA HIS A 82 12.62 2.28 -1.74
C HIS A 82 11.18 2.71 -1.40
N ASN A 83 10.90 2.98 -0.11
CA ASN A 83 9.58 3.44 0.31
C ASN A 83 9.23 4.80 -0.30
N LEU A 84 10.18 5.73 -0.32
CA LEU A 84 9.97 7.06 -0.92
C LEU A 84 9.74 6.98 -2.43
N THR A 85 10.49 6.13 -3.15
CA THR A 85 10.28 5.88 -4.58
C THR A 85 8.88 5.36 -4.85
N LEU A 86 8.43 4.34 -4.12
CA LEU A 86 7.08 3.79 -4.27
C LEU A 86 5.98 4.79 -3.94
N LEU A 87 6.17 5.64 -2.92
CA LEU A 87 5.20 6.67 -2.55
C LEU A 87 5.16 7.82 -3.55
N ARG A 88 6.32 8.22 -4.11
CA ARG A 88 6.43 9.26 -5.13
C ARG A 88 5.71 8.88 -6.41
N ASP A 89 5.85 7.62 -6.83
CA ASP A 89 5.36 7.14 -8.13
C ASP A 89 4.20 6.14 -7.99
N VAL A 90 3.44 6.21 -6.87
CA VAL A 90 2.35 5.24 -6.55
C VAL A 90 1.26 5.22 -7.62
N ALA A 91 1.08 6.29 -8.38
CA ALA A 91 0.12 6.36 -9.48
C ALA A 91 0.36 5.28 -10.55
N LEU A 92 1.59 4.78 -10.72
CA LEU A 92 1.91 3.71 -11.67
C LEU A 92 1.05 2.45 -11.43
N PHE A 93 0.78 2.12 -10.16
CA PHE A 93 0.04 0.90 -9.80
C PHE A 93 -1.42 0.90 -10.29
N HIS A 94 -2.00 2.06 -10.65
CA HIS A 94 -3.31 2.10 -11.31
C HIS A 94 -3.32 1.38 -12.65
N GLY A 95 -2.16 1.28 -13.33
CA GLY A 95 -2.00 0.52 -14.57
C GLY A 95 -2.32 -0.98 -14.44
N ILE A 96 -2.29 -1.55 -13.23
CA ILE A 96 -2.70 -2.94 -12.97
C ILE A 96 -4.22 -3.12 -13.14
N GLY A 97 -5.00 -2.02 -13.03
CA GLY A 97 -6.46 -2.06 -13.19
C GLY A 97 -7.21 -2.54 -11.94
N CYS A 98 -6.58 -2.45 -10.77
CA CYS A 98 -7.18 -2.74 -9.46
C CYS A 98 -7.17 -1.48 -8.58
N PRO A 99 -8.06 -1.35 -7.58
CA PRO A 99 -7.91 -0.35 -6.55
C PRO A 99 -6.57 -0.50 -5.83
N VAL A 100 -5.91 0.65 -5.55
CA VAL A 100 -4.64 0.69 -4.83
C VAL A 100 -4.89 1.02 -3.37
N LEU A 101 -4.28 0.23 -2.47
CA LEU A 101 -4.23 0.47 -1.04
C LEU A 101 -2.82 0.84 -0.62
N VAL A 102 -2.68 1.85 0.24
CA VAL A 102 -1.40 2.21 0.87
C VAL A 102 -1.53 2.22 2.38
N GLY A 103 -0.66 1.42 3.04
CA GLY A 103 -0.56 1.34 4.50
C GLY A 103 0.78 1.87 5.01
N ALA A 104 0.95 3.18 5.13
CA ALA A 104 2.20 3.81 5.55
C ALA A 104 2.18 4.41 6.96
N SER A 105 1.01 4.44 7.62
CA SER A 105 0.79 5.11 8.90
C SER A 105 1.73 4.62 10.01
N ARG A 106 2.35 5.58 10.71
CA ARG A 106 3.25 5.41 11.85
C ARG A 106 4.52 4.59 11.58
N LYS A 107 4.82 4.27 10.31
CA LYS A 107 5.99 3.44 9.94
C LYS A 107 7.32 4.14 10.23
N GLY A 108 8.36 3.32 10.39
CA GLY A 108 9.68 3.76 10.84
C GLY A 108 10.33 4.83 9.97
N PHE A 109 10.12 4.79 8.64
CA PHE A 109 10.68 5.80 7.74
C PHE A 109 10.16 7.22 8.04
N ILE A 110 8.89 7.36 8.46
CA ILE A 110 8.32 8.65 8.88
C ILE A 110 9.10 9.20 10.08
N GLY A 111 9.32 8.35 11.09
CA GLY A 111 10.09 8.74 12.28
C GLY A 111 11.52 9.15 11.93
N LYS A 112 12.18 8.40 11.07
CA LYS A 112 13.54 8.68 10.64
C LYS A 112 13.67 10.02 9.89
N ILE A 113 12.71 10.34 9.03
CA ILE A 113 12.70 11.60 8.27
C ILE A 113 12.31 12.79 9.14
N SER A 114 11.32 12.63 10.03
CA SER A 114 10.79 13.72 10.86
C SER A 114 11.51 13.91 12.19
N GLY A 115 12.42 13.02 12.58
CA GLY A 115 13.06 13.03 13.90
C GLY A 115 12.13 12.58 15.04
N VAL A 116 10.97 11.95 14.75
CA VAL A 116 9.99 11.52 15.74
C VAL A 116 10.16 10.03 16.04
N GLU A 117 10.71 9.72 17.22
CA GLU A 117 11.00 8.32 17.61
C GLU A 117 9.74 7.54 17.96
N THR A 118 8.86 8.13 18.77
CA THR A 118 7.63 7.47 19.25
C THR A 118 6.62 7.29 18.12
N SER A 119 6.22 6.05 17.85
CA SER A 119 5.32 5.75 16.72
C SER A 119 3.94 6.44 16.85
N ALA A 120 3.42 6.58 18.08
CA ALA A 120 2.16 7.27 18.34
C ALA A 120 2.19 8.77 17.99
N GLU A 121 3.36 9.40 18.04
CA GLU A 121 3.55 10.83 17.75
C GLU A 121 3.72 11.11 16.24
N ARG A 122 3.83 10.08 15.39
CA ARG A 122 4.00 10.21 13.94
C ARG A 122 2.69 10.50 13.19
N VAL A 123 1.66 11.04 13.88
CA VAL A 123 0.35 11.31 13.29
C VAL A 123 0.45 12.30 12.14
N SER A 124 1.11 13.45 12.34
CA SER A 124 1.24 14.49 11.30
C SER A 124 1.95 13.97 10.05
N GLY A 125 3.05 13.22 10.21
CA GLY A 125 3.76 12.58 9.09
C GLY A 125 2.90 11.53 8.40
N SER A 126 2.12 10.75 9.16
CA SER A 126 1.19 9.75 8.60
C SER A 126 0.10 10.39 7.76
N VAL A 127 -0.46 11.52 8.23
CA VAL A 127 -1.47 12.31 7.51
C VAL A 127 -0.88 12.92 6.24
N ALA A 128 0.33 13.46 6.30
CA ALA A 128 1.01 14.01 5.12
C ALA A 128 1.22 12.95 4.03
N VAL A 129 1.66 11.73 4.40
CA VAL A 129 1.79 10.62 3.45
C VAL A 129 0.44 10.23 2.88
N ALA A 130 -0.61 10.11 3.72
CA ALA A 130 -1.96 9.77 3.25
C ALA A 130 -2.48 10.79 2.24
N GLN A 131 -2.24 12.09 2.47
CA GLN A 131 -2.62 13.16 1.54
C GLN A 131 -1.82 13.09 0.24
N ALA A 132 -0.50 12.85 0.30
CA ALA A 132 0.37 12.76 -0.87
C ALA A 132 -0.05 11.61 -1.81
N VAL A 133 -0.40 10.44 -1.27
CA VAL A 133 -0.85 9.31 -2.08
C VAL A 133 -2.29 9.50 -2.56
N ALA A 134 -3.17 10.12 -1.77
CA ALA A 134 -4.53 10.45 -2.20
C ALA A 134 -4.53 11.45 -3.38
N ALA A 135 -3.58 12.39 -3.41
CA ALA A 135 -3.38 13.32 -4.53
C ALA A 135 -3.01 12.60 -5.84
N GLN A 136 -2.43 11.41 -5.75
CA GLN A 136 -2.10 10.54 -6.89
C GLN A 136 -3.21 9.52 -7.22
N GLY A 137 -4.41 9.66 -6.62
CA GLY A 137 -5.57 8.82 -6.94
C GLY A 137 -5.67 7.52 -6.13
N VAL A 138 -4.84 7.28 -5.13
CA VAL A 138 -4.96 6.10 -4.27
C VAL A 138 -6.34 6.07 -3.62
N GLN A 139 -7.03 4.93 -3.76
CA GLN A 139 -8.44 4.80 -3.35
C GLN A 139 -8.59 4.43 -1.87
N ILE A 140 -7.60 3.72 -1.30
CA ILE A 140 -7.69 3.20 0.07
C ILE A 140 -6.40 3.55 0.81
N VAL A 141 -6.52 4.24 1.96
CA VAL A 141 -5.42 4.43 2.88
C VAL A 141 -5.71 3.70 4.19
N ARG A 142 -4.79 2.81 4.59
CA ARG A 142 -4.89 2.09 5.87
C ARG A 142 -4.09 2.83 6.93
N VAL A 143 -4.80 3.36 7.93
CA VAL A 143 -4.23 4.28 8.92
C VAL A 143 -4.61 3.90 10.36
N HIS A 144 -3.80 4.30 11.34
CA HIS A 144 -4.13 4.21 12.76
C HIS A 144 -5.01 5.38 13.20
N ASP A 145 -4.76 6.58 12.67
CA ASP A 145 -5.38 7.84 13.10
C ASP A 145 -6.47 8.24 12.10
N VAL A 146 -7.59 7.47 12.10
CA VAL A 146 -8.67 7.62 11.12
C VAL A 146 -9.27 9.02 11.14
N SER A 147 -9.58 9.56 12.32
CA SER A 147 -10.23 10.88 12.45
C SER A 147 -9.37 12.00 11.88
N ALA A 148 -8.08 12.05 12.25
CA ALA A 148 -7.14 13.05 11.75
C ALA A 148 -6.92 12.94 10.24
N THR A 149 -6.82 11.72 9.72
CA THR A 149 -6.64 11.48 8.29
C THR A 149 -7.89 11.86 7.50
N ALA A 150 -9.09 11.49 7.98
CA ALA A 150 -10.34 11.82 7.32
C ALA A 150 -10.56 13.33 7.24
N GLN A 151 -10.29 14.07 8.34
CA GLN A 151 -10.37 15.52 8.37
C GLN A 151 -9.41 16.17 7.36
N ALA A 152 -8.16 15.73 7.33
CA ALA A 152 -7.16 16.27 6.40
C ALA A 152 -7.53 16.01 4.93
N LEU A 153 -8.00 14.80 4.60
CA LEU A 153 -8.44 14.46 3.26
C LEU A 153 -9.71 15.21 2.84
N ALA A 154 -10.64 15.48 3.76
CA ALA A 154 -11.82 16.30 3.50
C ALA A 154 -11.42 17.74 3.12
N MET A 155 -10.51 18.36 3.89
CA MET A 155 -9.98 19.69 3.62
C MET A 155 -9.21 19.72 2.28
N TRP A 156 -8.33 18.74 2.05
CA TRP A 156 -7.60 18.64 0.79
C TRP A 156 -8.56 18.56 -0.42
N ARG A 157 -9.61 17.72 -0.33
CA ARG A 157 -10.61 17.60 -1.41
C ARG A 157 -11.36 18.90 -1.68
N ALA A 158 -11.79 19.59 -0.62
CA ALA A 158 -12.49 20.87 -0.74
C ALA A 158 -11.61 21.93 -1.42
N ILE A 159 -10.36 22.04 -1.00
CA ILE A 159 -9.37 22.97 -1.60
C ILE A 159 -9.11 22.60 -3.06
N SER A 160 -8.87 21.32 -3.37
CA SER A 160 -8.56 20.86 -4.74
C SER A 160 -9.72 21.07 -5.72
N LYS A 161 -10.96 20.99 -5.24
CA LYS A 161 -12.16 21.21 -6.07
C LYS A 161 -12.60 22.67 -6.11
N GLY A 162 -12.12 23.51 -5.20
CA GLY A 162 -12.61 24.88 -5.03
C GLY A 162 -14.08 24.97 -4.60
N SER A 163 -14.62 23.92 -3.99
CA SER A 163 -16.03 23.83 -3.60
C SER A 163 -16.21 23.05 -2.29
N PHE A 164 -17.22 23.46 -1.53
CA PHE A 164 -17.69 22.71 -0.36
C PHE A 164 -18.74 21.68 -0.83
N PRO A 165 -18.70 20.41 -0.29
CA PRO A 165 -19.65 19.36 -0.66
C PRO A 165 -21.06 19.63 -0.17
#